data_d4a903e1ce6d712476ef9f421b1c0adc
#
_entry.id   d4a903e1ce6d712476ef9f421b1c0adc
#
_cell.length_a   1.000
_cell.length_b   1.000
_cell.length_c   1.000
_cell.angle_alpha   90.00
_cell.angle_beta   90.00
_cell.angle_gamma   90.00
#
_symmetry.space_group_name_H-M   'P 1'
#
loop_
_entity.id
_entity.type
_entity.pdbx_description
1 polymer ?
#
loop_
_entity_poly.entity_id
_entity_poly.type
_entity_poly.pdbx_seq_one_letter_code
_entity_poly.pdbx_strand_id
1 'polypeptide(L)'
;MFTRMDESTKEEWDHIYNEHLPHVFDMPKRIISMLEQLDGVSLGFGTDQLHHALQTATMARRANASDEMVLISLIHDIGKVINVPNHGQICAEIIKPYVSDDAYHIIRTHQDFQGEHYYHYQGKPRDLRKQYKDEPWYEKAEEFTDKWDQAAFDPNYDCLLYTSPSPRDS
;
A
#
# COMPACT_ATOMS: atom_id res chain seq x y z
N MET A 1 19.85 -6.35 -32.13
CA MET A 1 18.99 -5.54 -31.23
C MET A 1 18.75 -4.19 -31.87
N PHE A 2 17.51 -3.79 -32.02
CA PHE A 2 17.13 -2.52 -32.66
C PHE A 2 17.67 -1.30 -31.88
N THR A 3 17.85 -0.18 -32.58
CA THR A 3 18.19 1.12 -32.01
C THR A 3 17.00 2.09 -31.98
N ARG A 4 15.95 1.75 -32.73
CA ARG A 4 14.65 2.45 -32.80
C ARG A 4 13.53 1.43 -32.79
N MET A 5 12.46 1.69 -32.05
CA MET A 5 11.33 0.75 -31.90
C MET A 5 10.60 0.48 -33.22
N ASP A 6 10.52 1.47 -34.10
CA ASP A 6 9.88 1.34 -35.42
C ASP A 6 10.68 0.46 -36.42
N GLU A 7 11.90 0.08 -36.07
CA GLU A 7 12.77 -0.82 -36.83
C GLU A 7 12.87 -2.22 -36.18
N SER A 8 12.12 -2.46 -35.08
CA SER A 8 12.20 -3.71 -34.31
C SER A 8 11.55 -4.88 -35.03
N THR A 9 12.03 -6.08 -34.73
CA THR A 9 11.46 -7.35 -35.21
C THR A 9 10.68 -8.08 -34.13
N LYS A 10 9.87 -9.05 -34.54
CA LYS A 10 9.15 -9.91 -33.59
C LYS A 10 10.11 -10.68 -32.69
N GLU A 11 11.19 -11.23 -33.25
CA GLU A 11 12.20 -12.01 -32.55
C GLU A 11 12.89 -11.19 -31.46
N GLU A 12 13.17 -9.91 -31.73
CA GLU A 12 13.73 -8.99 -30.73
C GLU A 12 12.73 -8.73 -29.59
N TRP A 13 11.44 -8.57 -29.89
CA TRP A 13 10.41 -8.41 -28.87
C TRP A 13 10.18 -9.68 -28.05
N ASP A 14 10.23 -10.88 -28.66
CA ASP A 14 10.16 -12.15 -27.94
C ASP A 14 11.33 -12.27 -26.95
N HIS A 15 12.53 -11.86 -27.35
CA HIS A 15 13.71 -11.83 -26.45
C HIS A 15 13.48 -10.81 -25.31
N ILE A 16 13.10 -9.57 -25.61
CA ILE A 16 12.83 -8.51 -24.62
C ILE A 16 11.77 -8.99 -23.62
N TYR A 17 10.69 -9.58 -24.09
CA TYR A 17 9.64 -10.12 -23.21
C TYR A 17 10.18 -11.15 -22.23
N ASN A 18 10.99 -12.10 -22.69
CA ASN A 18 11.61 -13.12 -21.84
C ASN A 18 12.55 -12.49 -20.78
N GLU A 19 13.28 -11.44 -21.13
CA GLU A 19 14.12 -10.70 -20.17
C GLU A 19 13.31 -9.92 -19.14
N HIS A 20 12.08 -9.49 -19.47
CA HIS A 20 11.20 -8.80 -18.52
C HIS A 20 10.55 -9.73 -17.49
N LEU A 21 10.28 -11.00 -17.83
CA LEU A 21 9.57 -11.93 -16.95
C LEU A 21 10.19 -12.06 -15.55
N PRO A 22 11.52 -12.20 -15.36
CA PRO A 22 12.10 -12.26 -14.04
C PRO A 22 11.79 -11.03 -13.19
N HIS A 23 11.75 -9.84 -13.81
CA HIS A 23 11.44 -8.58 -13.11
C HIS A 23 9.97 -8.51 -12.66
N VAL A 24 9.05 -9.10 -13.42
CA VAL A 24 7.63 -9.22 -13.02
C VAL A 24 7.50 -10.13 -11.81
N PHE A 25 8.16 -11.30 -11.82
CA PHE A 25 8.12 -12.27 -10.72
C PHE A 25 8.86 -11.79 -9.46
N ASP A 26 9.75 -10.82 -9.58
CA ASP A 26 10.49 -10.25 -8.46
C ASP A 26 9.71 -9.14 -7.69
N MET A 27 8.52 -8.76 -8.18
CA MET A 27 7.71 -7.69 -7.57
C MET A 27 7.41 -7.88 -6.08
N PRO A 28 7.06 -9.08 -5.57
CA PRO A 28 6.84 -9.27 -4.14
C PRO A 28 8.05 -8.90 -3.29
N LYS A 29 9.27 -9.25 -3.72
CA LYS A 29 10.51 -8.88 -3.02
C LYS A 29 10.74 -7.38 -3.01
N ARG A 30 10.41 -6.70 -4.12
CA ARG A 30 10.53 -5.24 -4.22
C ARG A 30 9.56 -4.54 -3.28
N ILE A 31 8.31 -5.03 -3.19
CA ILE A 31 7.32 -4.51 -2.24
C ILE A 31 7.79 -4.71 -0.79
N ILE A 32 8.31 -5.90 -0.45
CA ILE A 32 8.88 -6.17 0.88
C ILE A 32 10.04 -5.21 1.17
N SER A 33 10.95 -5.00 0.22
CA SER A 33 12.06 -4.07 0.38
C SER A 33 11.60 -2.62 0.57
N MET A 34 10.52 -2.18 -0.10
CA MET A 34 9.92 -0.86 0.14
C MET A 34 9.30 -0.77 1.53
N LEU A 35 8.64 -1.83 1.99
CA LEU A 35 8.08 -1.89 3.34
C LEU A 35 9.18 -1.79 4.41
N GLU A 36 10.28 -2.55 4.25
CA GLU A 36 11.43 -2.51 5.15
C GLU A 36 12.09 -1.12 5.21
N GLN A 37 12.08 -0.35 4.13
CA GLN A 37 12.60 1.02 4.10
C GLN A 37 11.77 2.01 4.94
N LEU A 38 10.59 1.63 5.39
CA LEU A 38 9.76 2.43 6.29
C LEU A 38 10.15 2.27 7.77
N ASP A 39 11.04 1.31 8.10
CA ASP A 39 11.56 1.10 9.44
C ASP A 39 12.33 2.34 9.93
N GLY A 40 12.01 2.80 11.13
CA GLY A 40 12.60 4.00 11.73
C GLY A 40 12.17 5.33 11.12
N VAL A 41 11.30 5.32 10.09
CA VAL A 41 10.79 6.55 9.44
C VAL A 41 9.53 7.02 10.16
N SER A 42 9.64 7.90 11.13
CA SER A 42 8.49 8.35 11.93
C SER A 42 7.64 9.43 11.27
N LEU A 43 8.20 10.29 10.44
CA LEU A 43 7.54 11.46 9.85
C LEU A 43 6.82 12.36 10.87
N GLY A 44 7.22 12.31 12.14
CA GLY A 44 6.63 13.09 13.24
C GLY A 44 5.47 12.38 13.96
N PHE A 45 5.12 11.16 13.58
CA PHE A 45 4.15 10.31 14.32
C PHE A 45 4.80 9.65 15.55
N GLY A 46 3.98 9.15 16.46
CA GLY A 46 4.43 8.45 17.67
C GLY A 46 5.04 7.06 17.41
N THR A 47 4.89 6.53 16.21
CA THR A 47 5.49 5.28 15.73
C THR A 47 6.10 5.48 14.35
N ASP A 48 6.99 4.59 13.92
CA ASP A 48 7.47 4.59 12.54
C ASP A 48 6.46 3.99 11.56
N GLN A 49 6.70 4.18 10.27
CA GLN A 49 5.75 3.82 9.23
C GLN A 49 5.68 2.31 8.99
N LEU A 50 6.73 1.55 9.29
CA LEU A 50 6.68 0.08 9.25
C LEU A 50 5.78 -0.45 10.37
N HIS A 51 5.94 0.06 11.58
CA HIS A 51 5.11 -0.35 12.72
C HIS A 51 3.64 0.06 12.50
N HIS A 52 3.38 1.25 11.95
CA HIS A 52 2.04 1.67 11.52
C HIS A 52 1.42 0.68 10.52
N ALA A 53 2.16 0.29 9.48
CA ALA A 53 1.70 -0.68 8.48
C ALA A 53 1.39 -2.06 9.09
N LEU A 54 2.25 -2.54 9.99
CA LEU A 54 2.06 -3.80 10.71
C LEU A 54 0.84 -3.75 11.65
N GLN A 55 0.61 -2.63 12.35
CA GLN A 55 -0.58 -2.44 13.18
C GLN A 55 -1.86 -2.46 12.33
N THR A 56 -1.89 -1.67 11.24
CA THR A 56 -3.04 -1.60 10.34
C THR A 56 -3.42 -2.99 9.82
N ALA A 57 -2.43 -3.76 9.34
CA ALA A 57 -2.63 -5.12 8.87
C ALA A 57 -3.06 -6.10 9.99
N THR A 58 -2.51 -5.94 11.20
CA THR A 58 -2.89 -6.75 12.36
C THR A 58 -4.33 -6.49 12.77
N MET A 59 -4.77 -5.23 12.78
CA MET A 59 -6.16 -4.86 13.07
C MET A 59 -7.11 -5.45 12.04
N ALA A 60 -6.80 -5.35 10.75
CA ALA A 60 -7.59 -5.96 9.68
C ALA A 60 -7.67 -7.50 9.84
N ARG A 61 -6.56 -8.17 10.15
CA ARG A 61 -6.52 -9.62 10.40
C ARG A 61 -7.37 -10.02 11.62
N ARG A 62 -7.28 -9.28 12.72
CA ARG A 62 -8.08 -9.53 13.92
C ARG A 62 -9.57 -9.26 13.72
N ALA A 63 -9.92 -8.38 12.78
CA ALA A 63 -11.30 -8.13 12.34
C ALA A 63 -11.83 -9.19 11.36
N ASN A 64 -11.06 -10.23 11.03
CA ASN A 64 -11.38 -11.26 10.03
C ASN A 64 -11.63 -10.67 8.62
N ALA A 65 -10.95 -9.59 8.28
CA ALA A 65 -10.96 -9.05 6.93
C ALA A 65 -10.37 -10.06 5.93
N SER A 66 -10.70 -9.91 4.64
CA SER A 66 -10.14 -10.76 3.59
C SER A 66 -8.63 -10.66 3.52
N ASP A 67 -7.95 -11.69 2.99
CA ASP A 67 -6.50 -11.67 2.82
C ASP A 67 -6.04 -10.49 1.97
N GLU A 68 -6.83 -10.09 0.97
CA GLU A 68 -6.53 -8.90 0.17
C GLU A 68 -6.60 -7.61 1.00
N MET A 69 -7.62 -7.45 1.84
CA MET A 69 -7.72 -6.28 2.74
C MET A 69 -6.57 -6.24 3.75
N VAL A 70 -6.14 -7.38 4.27
CA VAL A 70 -4.96 -7.46 5.14
C VAL A 70 -3.69 -7.09 4.38
N LEU A 71 -3.54 -7.58 3.15
CA LEU A 71 -2.39 -7.24 2.29
C LEU A 71 -2.32 -5.74 2.03
N ILE A 72 -3.42 -5.13 1.56
CA ILE A 72 -3.42 -3.70 1.27
C ILE A 72 -3.24 -2.85 2.54
N SER A 73 -3.74 -3.32 3.68
CA SER A 73 -3.48 -2.68 4.99
C SER A 73 -1.99 -2.66 5.33
N LEU A 74 -1.25 -3.72 4.97
CA LEU A 74 0.19 -3.79 5.20
C LEU A 74 0.98 -2.86 4.28
N ILE A 75 0.56 -2.72 3.03
CA ILE A 75 1.39 -2.07 2.01
C ILE A 75 0.91 -0.67 1.59
N HIS A 76 -0.22 -0.16 2.13
CA HIS A 76 -0.86 1.07 1.66
C HIS A 76 0.08 2.29 1.60
N ASP A 77 1.07 2.32 2.48
CA ASP A 77 1.98 3.44 2.69
C ASP A 77 3.36 3.28 2.02
N ILE A 78 3.65 2.18 1.32
CA ILE A 78 4.97 1.96 0.71
C ILE A 78 5.37 3.07 -0.28
N GLY A 79 4.41 3.77 -0.86
CA GLY A 79 4.68 4.93 -1.72
C GLY A 79 5.41 6.07 -1.02
N LYS A 80 5.39 6.14 0.32
CA LYS A 80 6.15 7.12 1.12
C LYS A 80 7.65 7.03 0.92
N VAL A 81 8.17 5.86 0.55
CA VAL A 81 9.58 5.65 0.19
C VAL A 81 9.98 6.50 -1.03
N ILE A 82 9.03 6.77 -1.92
CA ILE A 82 9.27 7.54 -3.14
C ILE A 82 8.88 9.00 -2.95
N ASN A 83 7.62 9.27 -2.52
CA ASN A 83 7.12 10.63 -2.35
C ASN A 83 5.92 10.69 -1.39
N VAL A 84 6.07 11.37 -0.26
CA VAL A 84 5.05 11.45 0.79
C VAL A 84 3.74 12.12 0.33
N PRO A 85 3.72 13.26 -0.40
CA PRO A 85 2.48 13.94 -0.75
C PRO A 85 1.46 13.14 -1.55
N ASN A 86 1.91 12.20 -2.39
CA ASN A 86 1.03 11.38 -3.24
C ASN A 86 1.30 9.87 -3.10
N HIS A 87 1.74 9.46 -1.90
CA HIS A 87 2.12 8.06 -1.64
C HIS A 87 1.00 7.05 -1.93
N GLY A 88 -0.25 7.41 -1.65
CA GLY A 88 -1.39 6.53 -1.92
C GLY A 88 -1.55 6.23 -3.41
N GLN A 89 -1.44 7.25 -4.27
CA GLN A 89 -1.48 7.06 -5.72
C GLN A 89 -0.29 6.23 -6.22
N ILE A 90 0.92 6.49 -5.69
CA ILE A 90 2.13 5.71 -6.05
C ILE A 90 1.94 4.24 -5.68
N CYS A 91 1.54 3.96 -4.45
CA CYS A 91 1.27 2.59 -4.01
C CYS A 91 0.22 1.92 -4.89
N ALA A 92 -0.91 2.58 -5.12
CA ALA A 92 -2.00 2.04 -5.93
C ALA A 92 -1.54 1.66 -7.35
N GLU A 93 -0.76 2.51 -8.02
CA GLU A 93 -0.25 2.19 -9.37
C GLU A 93 0.76 1.02 -9.37
N ILE A 94 1.58 0.88 -8.31
CA ILE A 94 2.50 -0.25 -8.18
C ILE A 94 1.73 -1.57 -8.05
N ILE A 95 0.65 -1.59 -7.26
CA ILE A 95 -0.07 -2.84 -6.93
C ILE A 95 -1.22 -3.16 -7.90
N LYS A 96 -1.65 -2.22 -8.72
CA LYS A 96 -2.79 -2.34 -9.64
C LYS A 96 -2.86 -3.65 -10.43
N PRO A 97 -1.76 -4.20 -10.98
CA PRO A 97 -1.81 -5.45 -11.73
C PRO A 97 -2.11 -6.69 -10.88
N TYR A 98 -2.08 -6.59 -9.54
CA TYR A 98 -2.05 -7.72 -8.61
C TYR A 98 -3.23 -7.76 -7.64
N VAL A 99 -4.08 -6.74 -7.64
CA VAL A 99 -5.20 -6.58 -6.71
C VAL A 99 -6.51 -6.31 -7.45
N SER A 100 -7.63 -6.44 -6.75
CA SER A 100 -8.95 -6.05 -7.28
C SER A 100 -9.05 -4.54 -7.51
N ASP A 101 -10.01 -4.13 -8.35
CA ASP A 101 -10.32 -2.71 -8.56
C ASP A 101 -10.71 -2.01 -7.25
N ASP A 102 -11.47 -2.69 -6.38
CA ASP A 102 -11.81 -2.16 -5.05
C ASP A 102 -10.55 -1.84 -4.23
N ALA A 103 -9.64 -2.80 -4.11
CA ALA A 103 -8.39 -2.64 -3.36
C ALA A 103 -7.51 -1.52 -3.94
N TYR A 104 -7.42 -1.43 -5.27
CA TYR A 104 -6.73 -0.34 -5.95
C TYR A 104 -7.30 1.03 -5.56
N HIS A 105 -8.63 1.18 -5.62
CA HIS A 105 -9.28 2.45 -5.31
C HIS A 105 -9.19 2.81 -3.83
N ILE A 106 -9.32 1.84 -2.91
CA ILE A 106 -9.15 2.06 -1.47
C ILE A 106 -7.78 2.67 -1.20
N ILE A 107 -6.70 2.06 -1.71
CA ILE A 107 -5.34 2.57 -1.49
C ILE A 107 -5.14 3.93 -2.17
N ARG A 108 -5.60 4.09 -3.40
CA ARG A 108 -5.46 5.33 -4.15
C ARG A 108 -6.06 6.54 -3.44
N THR A 109 -7.15 6.35 -2.71
CA THR A 109 -7.94 7.43 -2.11
C THR A 109 -7.84 7.51 -0.59
N HIS A 110 -7.09 6.60 0.07
CA HIS A 110 -7.07 6.51 1.54
C HIS A 110 -6.72 7.85 2.22
N GLN A 111 -5.89 8.69 1.61
CA GLN A 111 -5.58 10.02 2.16
C GLN A 111 -6.81 10.93 2.23
N ASP A 112 -7.72 10.87 1.25
CA ASP A 112 -8.96 11.65 1.27
C ASP A 112 -9.92 11.15 2.36
N PHE A 113 -9.91 9.82 2.62
CA PHE A 113 -10.68 9.24 3.72
C PHE A 113 -10.07 9.60 5.09
N GLN A 114 -8.76 9.50 5.25
CA GLN A 114 -8.06 9.96 6.47
C GLN A 114 -8.25 11.45 6.73
N GLY A 115 -8.41 12.26 5.70
CA GLY A 115 -8.61 13.70 5.77
C GLY A 115 -9.77 14.12 6.68
N GLU A 116 -10.79 13.25 6.87
CA GLU A 116 -11.88 13.45 7.84
C GLU A 116 -11.33 13.75 9.25
N HIS A 117 -10.19 13.18 9.62
CA HIS A 117 -9.63 13.27 10.96
C HIS A 117 -8.70 14.48 11.15
N TYR A 118 -8.01 14.97 10.08
CA TYR A 118 -6.96 15.98 10.27
C TYR A 118 -6.90 17.13 9.24
N TYR A 119 -7.63 17.07 8.11
CA TYR A 119 -7.55 18.11 7.07
C TYR A 119 -7.96 19.50 7.58
N HIS A 120 -8.87 19.58 8.55
CA HIS A 120 -9.28 20.85 9.12
C HIS A 120 -8.13 21.59 9.82
N TYR A 121 -7.14 20.87 10.39
CA TYR A 121 -5.92 21.49 10.94
C TYR A 121 -5.01 22.10 9.85
N GLN A 122 -5.20 21.67 8.61
CA GLN A 122 -4.45 22.15 7.44
C GLN A 122 -5.25 23.17 6.61
N GLY A 123 -6.43 23.59 7.08
CA GLY A 123 -7.33 24.48 6.33
C GLY A 123 -7.97 23.85 5.11
N LYS A 124 -8.01 22.52 5.03
CA LYS A 124 -8.64 21.76 3.94
C LYS A 124 -10.02 21.23 4.35
N PRO A 125 -10.92 20.96 3.37
CA PRO A 125 -12.20 20.31 3.65
C PRO A 125 -12.01 18.94 4.28
N ARG A 126 -12.80 18.61 5.31
CA ARG A 126 -12.79 17.29 5.95
C ARG A 126 -13.51 16.22 5.14
N ASP A 127 -14.42 16.64 4.31
CA ASP A 127 -15.42 15.76 3.68
C ASP A 127 -15.06 15.33 2.26
N LEU A 128 -13.76 15.33 1.90
CA LEU A 128 -13.31 14.94 0.57
C LEU A 128 -13.73 13.51 0.21
N ARG A 129 -13.79 12.60 1.20
CA ARG A 129 -14.24 11.22 0.96
C ARG A 129 -15.68 11.11 0.45
N LYS A 130 -16.54 12.12 0.70
CA LYS A 130 -17.94 12.12 0.24
C LYS A 130 -18.10 12.12 -1.28
N GLN A 131 -17.08 12.57 -2.02
CA GLN A 131 -17.10 12.50 -3.48
C GLN A 131 -17.17 11.06 -4.02
N TYR A 132 -16.80 10.09 -3.21
CA TYR A 132 -16.75 8.65 -3.55
C TYR A 132 -17.95 7.85 -3.00
N LYS A 133 -18.94 8.49 -2.38
CA LYS A 133 -20.01 7.80 -1.63
C LYS A 133 -20.87 6.85 -2.47
N ASP A 134 -20.92 7.05 -3.77
CA ASP A 134 -21.70 6.22 -4.69
C ASP A 134 -20.84 5.09 -5.33
N GLU A 135 -19.55 4.99 -4.96
CA GLU A 135 -18.64 3.98 -5.46
C GLU A 135 -18.80 2.65 -4.71
N PRO A 136 -18.75 1.50 -5.41
CA PRO A 136 -18.99 0.18 -4.78
C PRO A 136 -17.98 -0.19 -3.68
N TRP A 137 -16.80 0.42 -3.69
CA TRP A 137 -15.73 0.20 -2.71
C TRP A 137 -15.77 1.17 -1.52
N TYR A 138 -16.70 2.13 -1.50
CA TYR A 138 -16.73 3.21 -0.50
C TYR A 138 -16.79 2.69 0.95
N GLU A 139 -17.72 1.77 1.25
CA GLU A 139 -17.88 1.23 2.61
C GLU A 139 -16.61 0.49 3.09
N LYS A 140 -15.93 -0.22 2.18
CA LYS A 140 -14.66 -0.87 2.49
C LYS A 140 -13.53 0.13 2.76
N ALA A 141 -13.51 1.25 2.03
CA ALA A 141 -12.56 2.34 2.25
C ALA A 141 -12.80 3.04 3.59
N GLU A 142 -14.06 3.27 3.97
CA GLU A 142 -14.41 3.77 5.31
C GLU A 142 -13.97 2.77 6.40
N GLU A 143 -14.27 1.48 6.22
CA GLU A 143 -13.86 0.46 7.18
C GLU A 143 -12.34 0.41 7.35
N PHE A 144 -11.60 0.37 6.25
CA PHE A 144 -10.15 0.41 6.25
C PHE A 144 -9.62 1.62 7.01
N THR A 145 -10.09 2.81 6.67
CA THR A 145 -9.59 4.05 7.25
C THR A 145 -10.02 4.23 8.70
N ASP A 146 -11.32 4.08 8.99
CA ASP A 146 -11.88 4.46 10.28
C ASP A 146 -11.62 3.42 11.38
N LYS A 147 -11.50 2.14 11.02
CA LYS A 147 -11.29 1.07 11.99
C LYS A 147 -9.84 0.66 12.16
N TRP A 148 -9.00 0.81 11.11
CA TRP A 148 -7.63 0.29 11.15
C TRP A 148 -6.59 1.38 10.96
N ASP A 149 -6.56 2.04 9.82
CA ASP A 149 -5.49 2.94 9.42
C ASP A 149 -5.32 4.14 10.40
N GLN A 150 -6.39 4.89 10.65
CA GLN A 150 -6.34 6.04 11.56
C GLN A 150 -6.08 5.67 13.04
N ALA A 151 -6.28 4.41 13.42
CA ALA A 151 -6.10 3.92 14.79
C ALA A 151 -4.73 3.26 15.04
N ALA A 152 -3.89 3.13 14.01
CA ALA A 152 -2.68 2.31 14.03
C ALA A 152 -1.40 3.11 14.37
N PHE A 153 -1.42 3.90 15.45
CA PHE A 153 -0.29 4.74 15.88
C PHE A 153 0.16 4.51 17.33
N ASP A 154 -0.19 3.36 17.92
CA ASP A 154 0.27 2.99 19.26
C ASP A 154 1.65 2.31 19.18
N PRO A 155 2.72 2.93 19.75
CA PRO A 155 4.06 2.34 19.70
C PRO A 155 4.20 1.02 20.48
N ASN A 156 3.22 0.67 21.32
CA ASN A 156 3.22 -0.57 22.11
C ASN A 156 2.24 -1.62 21.59
N TYR A 157 1.65 -1.41 20.40
CA TYR A 157 0.69 -2.36 19.84
C TYR A 157 1.35 -3.70 19.52
N ASP A 158 0.71 -4.79 19.95
CA ASP A 158 1.16 -6.16 19.70
C ASP A 158 0.81 -6.59 18.26
N CYS A 159 1.79 -6.50 17.35
CA CYS A 159 1.63 -6.82 15.94
C CYS A 159 1.85 -8.31 15.68
N LEU A 160 0.86 -9.01 15.11
CA LEU A 160 0.94 -10.43 14.76
C LEU A 160 1.99 -10.75 13.70
N LEU A 161 2.29 -9.79 12.82
CA LEU A 161 3.18 -9.98 11.66
C LEU A 161 4.67 -9.75 11.97
N TYR A 162 5.00 -9.38 13.22
CA TYR A 162 6.38 -9.15 13.65
C TYR A 162 7.00 -10.38 14.32
N THR A 163 6.62 -11.57 13.92
CA THR A 163 7.36 -12.77 14.32
C THR A 163 8.52 -12.96 13.36
N SER A 164 9.76 -12.77 13.86
CA SER A 164 10.97 -13.22 13.15
C SER A 164 10.74 -14.62 12.60
N PRO A 165 11.18 -14.92 11.36
CA PRO A 165 11.12 -16.30 10.88
C PRO A 165 11.78 -17.20 11.92
N SER A 166 11.04 -18.21 12.37
CA SER A 166 11.56 -19.20 13.30
C SER A 166 12.81 -19.83 12.69
N PRO A 167 13.91 -20.05 13.45
CA PRO A 167 15.10 -20.73 12.96
C PRO A 167 14.87 -22.16 12.45
N ARG A 168 13.61 -22.62 12.37
CA ARG A 168 13.22 -23.96 11.92
C ARG A 168 12.88 -24.08 10.44
N ASP A 169 12.91 -22.97 9.69
CA ASP A 169 12.58 -22.95 8.25
C ASP A 169 13.82 -22.70 7.37
N SER A 170 15.01 -23.00 7.90
CA SER A 170 16.29 -23.02 7.16
C SER A 170 16.74 -24.43 6.83
#